data_9ff591b121053db637e9a00d11078a9a
#
_entry.id   9ff591b121053db637e9a00d11078a9a
#
_cell.length_a   1.000
_cell.length_b   1.000
_cell.length_c   1.000
_cell.angle_alpha   90.00
_cell.angle_beta   90.00
_cell.angle_gamma   90.00
#
_symmetry.space_group_name_H-M   'P 1'
#
loop_
_entity.id
_entity.type
_entity.pdbx_description
1 polymer ?
#
loop_
_entity_poly.entity_id
_entity_poly.type
_entity_poly.pdbx_seq_one_letter_code
_entity_poly.pdbx_strand_id
1 'polypeptide(L)'
;SGSAIVEDDLLYLLYTGHEEKKENEKIVKHETQNLAMSKDGKNFGKSANNPVIKMAPHYSYLDFSSSDFRDPFVWKQSDRYYALVGTQYEKTKDGAVLLFKSKDLRNWVFINVSAVGRNGEMGYMWECPNFVHFGNDDVLMISPQGIKPQGKNFLNKYQSGWFVGKLDYDTGKFKQKGAFG
;
A
#
# COMPACT_ATOMS: atom_id res chain seq x y z
N SER A 1 1.06 -3.19 -9.40
CA SER A 1 -0.34 -3.66 -9.26
C SER A 1 -1.26 -2.53 -8.80
N GLY A 2 -2.44 -2.85 -8.25
CA GLY A 2 -3.42 -1.90 -7.76
C GLY A 2 -4.75 -2.57 -7.43
N SER A 3 -5.78 -1.75 -7.22
CA SER A 3 -7.13 -2.21 -6.90
C SER A 3 -8.20 -1.36 -7.56
N ALA A 4 -9.43 -1.81 -7.50
CA ALA A 4 -10.58 -1.19 -8.13
C ALA A 4 -11.66 -0.85 -7.10
N ILE A 5 -12.42 0.20 -7.39
CA ILE A 5 -13.65 0.56 -6.68
C ILE A 5 -14.69 1.06 -7.67
N VAL A 6 -15.95 0.72 -7.45
CA VAL A 6 -17.08 1.25 -8.23
C VAL A 6 -17.77 2.33 -7.41
N GLU A 7 -17.98 3.49 -8.01
CA GLU A 7 -18.71 4.61 -7.42
C GLU A 7 -19.45 5.36 -8.54
N ASP A 8 -20.73 5.68 -8.35
CA ASP A 8 -21.57 6.42 -9.30
C ASP A 8 -21.51 5.88 -10.74
N ASP A 9 -21.65 4.55 -10.89
CA ASP A 9 -21.59 3.82 -12.17
C ASP A 9 -20.25 3.95 -12.92
N LEU A 10 -19.20 4.39 -12.24
CA LEU A 10 -17.83 4.43 -12.75
C LEU A 10 -16.96 3.40 -12.04
N LEU A 11 -16.18 2.68 -12.83
CA LEU A 11 -15.10 1.82 -12.33
C LEU A 11 -13.82 2.66 -12.24
N TYR A 12 -13.31 2.81 -11.03
CA TYR A 12 -12.03 3.46 -10.75
C TYR A 12 -10.94 2.41 -10.50
N LEU A 13 -9.79 2.60 -11.12
CA LEU A 13 -8.58 1.83 -10.86
C LEU A 13 -7.55 2.74 -10.21
N LEU A 14 -7.17 2.44 -8.98
CA LEU A 14 -5.98 3.02 -8.34
C LEU A 14 -4.82 2.05 -8.54
N TYR A 15 -3.76 2.48 -9.22
CA TYR A 15 -2.68 1.59 -9.65
C TYR A 15 -1.31 2.24 -9.56
N THR A 16 -0.28 1.43 -9.44
CA THR A 16 1.11 1.88 -9.42
C THR A 16 1.61 2.21 -10.82
N GLY A 17 2.11 3.42 -11.00
CA GLY A 17 2.97 3.79 -12.13
C GLY A 17 4.43 3.55 -11.77
N HIS A 18 5.12 2.79 -12.57
CA HIS A 18 6.55 2.50 -12.42
C HIS A 18 7.33 3.25 -13.52
N GLU A 19 8.35 3.99 -13.12
CA GLU A 19 9.21 4.73 -14.02
C GLU A 19 10.67 4.47 -13.67
N GLU A 20 11.48 4.19 -14.69
CA GLU A 20 12.94 4.09 -14.55
C GLU A 20 13.58 5.31 -15.21
N LYS A 21 14.38 6.05 -14.45
CA LYS A 21 15.16 7.20 -14.94
C LYS A 21 16.64 6.94 -14.78
N LYS A 22 17.43 7.37 -15.75
CA LYS A 22 18.87 7.36 -15.62
C LYS A 22 19.32 8.67 -14.97
N GLU A 23 19.82 8.57 -13.72
CA GLU A 23 20.36 9.69 -12.95
C GLU A 23 21.81 9.39 -12.58
N ASN A 24 22.75 10.27 -12.97
CA ASN A 24 24.19 10.09 -12.68
C ASN A 24 24.70 8.66 -13.01
N GLU A 25 24.36 8.16 -14.21
CA GLU A 25 24.72 6.83 -14.72
C GLU A 25 24.06 5.64 -14.00
N LYS A 26 23.24 5.87 -13.00
CA LYS A 26 22.46 4.83 -12.29
C LYS A 26 21.01 4.85 -12.77
N ILE A 27 20.41 3.68 -12.82
CA ILE A 27 18.95 3.55 -13.00
C ILE A 27 18.30 3.78 -11.64
N VAL A 28 17.49 4.83 -11.56
CA VAL A 28 16.67 5.13 -10.37
C VAL A 28 15.23 4.80 -10.71
N LYS A 29 14.58 4.05 -9.81
CA LYS A 29 13.18 3.65 -9.93
C LYS A 29 12.31 4.60 -9.11
N HIS A 30 11.21 5.02 -9.72
CA HIS A 30 10.21 5.84 -9.06
C HIS A 30 8.84 5.16 -9.19
N GLU A 31 8.17 4.98 -8.08
CA GLU A 31 6.82 4.43 -8.02
C GLU A 31 5.86 5.49 -7.50
N THR A 32 4.75 5.66 -8.22
CA THR A 32 3.69 6.63 -7.94
C THR A 32 2.35 5.93 -7.98
N GLN A 33 1.31 6.50 -7.34
CA GLN A 33 -0.04 5.95 -7.48
C GLN A 33 -0.85 6.81 -8.43
N ASN A 34 -1.56 6.15 -9.35
CA ASN A 34 -2.26 6.75 -10.46
C ASN A 34 -3.73 6.29 -10.48
N LEU A 35 -4.59 7.10 -11.09
CA LEU A 35 -6.02 6.84 -11.21
C LEU A 35 -6.41 6.73 -12.68
N ALA A 36 -7.20 5.70 -13.02
CA ALA A 36 -7.89 5.57 -14.28
C ALA A 36 -9.38 5.27 -14.02
N MET A 37 -10.23 5.65 -14.96
CA MET A 37 -11.68 5.51 -14.84
C MET A 37 -12.27 4.91 -16.10
N SER A 38 -13.33 4.13 -15.94
CA SER A 38 -14.08 3.53 -17.04
C SER A 38 -15.58 3.48 -16.74
N LYS A 39 -16.41 3.65 -17.78
CA LYS A 39 -17.86 3.45 -17.72
C LYS A 39 -18.26 2.03 -18.13
N ASP A 40 -17.46 1.39 -18.94
CA ASP A 40 -17.79 0.11 -19.60
C ASP A 40 -16.87 -1.05 -19.19
N GLY A 41 -15.89 -0.79 -18.33
CA GLY A 41 -14.89 -1.76 -17.88
C GLY A 41 -13.89 -2.19 -18.97
N LYS A 42 -13.91 -1.55 -20.15
CA LYS A 42 -13.06 -1.88 -21.31
C LYS A 42 -12.17 -0.70 -21.72
N ASN A 43 -12.77 0.48 -21.79
CA ASN A 43 -12.09 1.70 -22.18
C ASN A 43 -11.78 2.54 -20.95
N PHE A 44 -10.49 2.74 -20.65
CA PHE A 44 -10.04 3.48 -19.46
C PHE A 44 -9.42 4.83 -19.84
N GLY A 45 -9.92 5.90 -19.25
CA GLY A 45 -9.31 7.22 -19.27
C GLY A 45 -8.43 7.44 -18.04
N LYS A 46 -7.17 7.85 -18.27
CA LYS A 46 -6.28 8.24 -17.17
C LYS A 46 -6.71 9.60 -16.60
N SER A 47 -6.64 9.76 -15.29
CA SER A 47 -6.88 11.06 -14.65
C SER A 47 -5.86 12.10 -15.13
N ALA A 48 -6.33 13.31 -15.41
CA ALA A 48 -5.44 14.43 -15.73
C ALA A 48 -4.56 14.86 -14.54
N ASN A 49 -4.97 14.47 -13.31
CA ASN A 49 -4.23 14.79 -12.08
C ASN A 49 -3.18 13.74 -11.71
N ASN A 50 -2.94 12.76 -12.59
CA ASN A 50 -1.91 11.75 -12.31
C ASN A 50 -0.50 12.33 -12.27
N PRO A 51 0.34 11.81 -11.36
CA PRO A 51 0.02 10.85 -10.33
C PRO A 51 -0.80 11.48 -9.18
N VAL A 52 -1.82 10.74 -8.68
CA VAL A 52 -2.68 11.22 -7.57
C VAL A 52 -1.98 11.08 -6.19
N ILE A 53 -1.02 10.16 -6.06
CA ILE A 53 -0.05 10.12 -4.95
C ILE A 53 1.34 10.07 -5.58
N LYS A 54 2.06 11.19 -5.49
CA LYS A 54 3.30 11.42 -6.25
C LYS A 54 4.50 10.65 -5.73
N MET A 55 4.56 10.44 -4.43
CA MET A 55 5.70 9.78 -3.77
C MET A 55 5.28 9.29 -2.38
N ALA A 56 6.08 8.40 -1.82
CA ALA A 56 5.99 8.07 -0.41
C ALA A 56 6.24 9.33 0.45
N PRO A 57 5.57 9.45 1.61
CA PRO A 57 5.80 10.59 2.49
C PRO A 57 7.25 10.66 2.96
N HIS A 58 7.83 11.84 2.89
CA HIS A 58 9.18 12.11 3.37
C HIS A 58 9.13 13.20 4.43
N TYR A 59 9.57 12.85 5.65
CA TYR A 59 9.69 13.75 6.79
C TYR A 59 11.01 13.49 7.48
N SER A 60 11.49 14.42 8.28
CA SER A 60 12.76 14.28 9.02
C SER A 60 12.84 13.02 9.90
N TYR A 61 11.70 12.47 10.30
CA TYR A 61 11.57 11.27 11.14
C TYR A 61 10.98 10.03 10.42
N LEU A 62 10.50 10.20 9.18
CA LEU A 62 9.93 9.13 8.34
C LEU A 62 10.57 9.18 6.97
N ASP A 63 11.18 8.10 6.56
CA ASP A 63 11.85 7.97 5.28
C ASP A 63 11.48 6.63 4.63
N PHE A 64 10.79 6.71 3.50
CA PHE A 64 10.31 5.55 2.76
C PHE A 64 10.90 5.49 1.37
N SER A 65 11.10 4.27 0.87
CA SER A 65 11.65 4.02 -0.45
C SER A 65 10.77 4.60 -1.55
N SER A 66 11.36 5.37 -2.44
CA SER A 66 10.71 5.82 -3.67
C SER A 66 10.67 4.72 -4.75
N SER A 67 11.55 3.73 -4.63
CA SER A 67 11.65 2.56 -5.51
C SER A 67 10.75 1.40 -5.08
N ASP A 68 10.24 1.45 -3.85
CA ASP A 68 9.37 0.44 -3.25
C ASP A 68 8.16 1.15 -2.63
N PHE A 69 7.26 1.64 -3.49
CA PHE A 69 6.05 2.36 -3.09
C PHE A 69 4.91 1.99 -4.04
N ARG A 70 4.25 0.84 -3.78
CA ARG A 70 3.36 0.22 -4.76
C ARG A 70 2.16 -0.51 -4.19
N ASP A 71 1.34 -1.03 -5.11
CA ASP A 71 0.20 -1.91 -4.90
C ASP A 71 -0.90 -1.27 -4.04
N PRO A 72 -1.49 -0.14 -4.48
CA PRO A 72 -2.52 0.53 -3.70
C PRO A 72 -3.79 -0.33 -3.62
N PHE A 73 -4.31 -0.49 -2.40
CA PHE A 73 -5.62 -1.09 -2.14
C PHE A 73 -6.59 -0.03 -1.65
N VAL A 74 -7.66 0.21 -2.39
CA VAL A 74 -8.65 1.27 -2.12
C VAL A 74 -9.98 0.70 -1.65
N TRP A 75 -10.59 1.35 -0.64
CA TRP A 75 -11.96 1.08 -0.21
C TRP A 75 -12.65 2.35 0.25
N LYS A 76 -13.98 2.28 0.39
CA LYS A 76 -14.79 3.36 0.96
C LYS A 76 -15.24 2.98 2.36
N GLN A 77 -15.12 3.91 3.28
CA GLN A 77 -15.65 3.81 4.63
C GLN A 77 -16.37 5.10 4.97
N SER A 78 -17.68 5.00 5.23
CA SER A 78 -18.56 6.16 5.41
C SER A 78 -18.50 7.11 4.20
N ASP A 79 -18.13 8.35 4.38
CA ASP A 79 -18.04 9.40 3.35
C ASP A 79 -16.61 9.60 2.80
N ARG A 80 -15.70 8.68 3.09
CA ARG A 80 -14.26 8.78 2.74
C ARG A 80 -13.78 7.55 1.99
N TYR A 81 -12.81 7.79 1.13
CA TYR A 81 -11.98 6.74 0.54
C TYR A 81 -10.69 6.62 1.33
N TYR A 82 -10.24 5.39 1.49
CA TYR A 82 -8.97 5.05 2.11
C TYR A 82 -8.14 4.22 1.15
N ALA A 83 -6.83 4.36 1.22
CA ALA A 83 -5.92 3.54 0.44
C ALA A 83 -4.75 3.08 1.31
N LEU A 84 -4.45 1.79 1.26
CA LEU A 84 -3.19 1.23 1.74
C LEU A 84 -2.20 1.19 0.59
N VAL A 85 -0.94 1.54 0.85
CA VAL A 85 0.15 1.40 -0.13
C VAL A 85 1.32 0.71 0.54
N GLY A 86 1.83 -0.34 -0.10
CA GLY A 86 3.00 -1.06 0.37
C GLY A 86 4.28 -0.30 0.13
N THR A 87 5.23 -0.42 1.05
CA THR A 87 6.52 0.27 0.96
C THR A 87 7.62 -0.40 1.78
N GLN A 88 8.84 0.13 1.68
CA GLN A 88 9.97 -0.14 2.57
C GLN A 88 10.29 1.09 3.40
N TYR A 89 10.48 0.91 4.70
CA TYR A 89 11.02 1.94 5.57
C TYR A 89 12.55 1.97 5.44
N GLU A 90 13.08 3.03 4.84
CA GLU A 90 14.49 3.11 4.44
C GLU A 90 15.49 2.96 5.60
N LYS A 91 15.16 3.54 6.75
CA LYS A 91 16.05 3.59 7.91
C LYS A 91 16.35 2.22 8.52
N THR A 92 15.35 1.35 8.60
CA THR A 92 15.50 0.00 9.19
C THR A 92 15.44 -1.12 8.15
N LYS A 93 15.11 -0.78 6.90
CA LYS A 93 14.84 -1.75 5.82
C LYS A 93 13.74 -2.75 6.16
N ASP A 94 12.73 -2.30 6.89
CA ASP A 94 11.54 -3.06 7.18
C ASP A 94 10.43 -2.77 6.19
N GLY A 95 9.66 -3.80 5.80
CA GLY A 95 8.44 -3.64 5.04
C GLY A 95 7.39 -2.88 5.86
N ALA A 96 6.59 -2.04 5.19
CA ALA A 96 5.56 -1.23 5.82
C ALA A 96 4.33 -1.05 4.94
N VAL A 97 3.22 -0.66 5.53
CA VAL A 97 1.99 -0.25 4.86
C VAL A 97 1.60 1.15 5.31
N LEU A 98 1.40 2.03 4.34
CA LEU A 98 0.99 3.42 4.55
C LEU A 98 -0.49 3.57 4.32
N LEU A 99 -1.17 4.36 5.17
CA LEU A 99 -2.58 4.71 5.02
C LEU A 99 -2.75 6.14 4.52
N PHE A 100 -3.54 6.26 3.46
CA PHE A 100 -3.99 7.53 2.89
C PHE A 100 -5.51 7.65 2.96
N LYS A 101 -6.03 8.89 2.94
CA LYS A 101 -7.46 9.17 2.81
C LYS A 101 -7.75 10.20 1.73
N SER A 102 -8.93 10.11 1.13
CA SER A 102 -9.42 11.04 0.11
C SER A 102 -10.93 11.27 0.25
N LYS A 103 -11.42 12.38 -0.30
CA LYS A 103 -12.86 12.67 -0.49
C LYS A 103 -13.35 12.32 -1.90
N ASP A 104 -12.43 12.20 -2.86
CA ASP A 104 -12.75 12.24 -4.29
C ASP A 104 -11.90 11.30 -5.17
N LEU A 105 -11.10 10.41 -4.56
CA LEU A 105 -10.14 9.51 -5.21
C LEU A 105 -8.99 10.23 -5.96
N ARG A 106 -8.99 11.56 -6.01
CA ARG A 106 -8.01 12.38 -6.75
C ARG A 106 -7.02 13.08 -5.85
N ASN A 107 -7.51 13.56 -4.70
CA ASN A 107 -6.71 14.28 -3.72
C ASN A 107 -6.52 13.43 -2.47
N TRP A 108 -5.30 12.93 -2.28
CA TRP A 108 -4.96 12.02 -1.19
C TRP A 108 -4.12 12.70 -0.11
N VAL A 109 -4.46 12.42 1.13
CA VAL A 109 -3.72 12.89 2.30
C VAL A 109 -3.17 11.69 3.04
N PHE A 110 -1.87 11.70 3.31
CA PHE A 110 -1.24 10.71 4.18
C PHE A 110 -1.75 10.84 5.61
N ILE A 111 -2.14 9.71 6.22
CA ILE A 111 -2.57 9.67 7.62
C ILE A 111 -1.41 9.20 8.50
N ASN A 112 -0.93 7.97 8.26
CA ASN A 112 0.11 7.37 9.09
C ASN A 112 0.71 6.11 8.43
N VAL A 113 1.80 5.61 9.04
CA VAL A 113 2.26 4.24 8.87
C VAL A 113 1.28 3.34 9.61
N SER A 114 0.48 2.58 8.86
CA SER A 114 -0.56 1.72 9.42
C SER A 114 0.05 0.52 10.15
N ALA A 115 0.97 -0.14 9.48
CA ALA A 115 1.71 -1.27 10.05
C ALA A 115 3.15 -1.26 9.51
N VAL A 116 4.10 -1.79 10.27
CA VAL A 116 5.52 -1.88 9.90
C VAL A 116 6.14 -3.11 10.55
N GLY A 117 7.02 -3.77 9.81
CA GLY A 117 7.87 -4.84 10.32
C GLY A 117 8.87 -4.35 11.37
N ARG A 118 9.52 -5.29 12.03
CA ARG A 118 10.53 -4.98 13.04
C ARG A 118 11.78 -5.84 12.81
N ASN A 119 12.94 -5.21 12.83
CA ASN A 119 14.24 -5.86 12.80
C ASN A 119 14.47 -6.77 11.57
N GLY A 120 13.80 -6.53 10.45
CA GLY A 120 13.89 -7.36 9.24
C GLY A 120 13.22 -8.73 9.33
N GLU A 121 12.58 -9.07 10.46
CA GLU A 121 11.94 -10.38 10.67
C GLU A 121 10.78 -10.64 9.71
N MET A 122 10.09 -9.59 9.31
CA MET A 122 8.93 -9.63 8.41
C MET A 122 9.26 -9.19 6.97
N GLY A 123 10.54 -9.31 6.57
CA GLY A 123 10.99 -8.93 5.25
C GLY A 123 11.15 -7.42 5.06
N TYR A 124 11.73 -7.05 3.91
CA TYR A 124 12.14 -5.67 3.65
C TYR A 124 11.10 -4.85 2.87
N MET A 125 10.15 -5.46 2.22
CA MET A 125 9.08 -4.82 1.45
C MET A 125 7.78 -5.60 1.63
N TRP A 126 6.67 -4.88 1.86
CA TRP A 126 5.34 -5.47 1.94
C TRP A 126 4.53 -5.10 0.71
N GLU A 127 4.38 -6.05 -0.19
CA GLU A 127 3.62 -5.91 -1.43
C GLU A 127 2.14 -6.24 -1.22
N CYS A 128 1.32 -5.82 -2.19
CA CYS A 128 -0.10 -6.18 -2.32
C CYS A 128 -0.89 -6.09 -1.01
N PRO A 129 -0.80 -4.97 -0.24
CA PRO A 129 -1.62 -4.85 0.93
C PRO A 129 -3.09 -4.95 0.55
N ASN A 130 -3.86 -5.70 1.34
CA ASN A 130 -5.32 -5.79 1.21
C ASN A 130 -5.94 -5.65 2.60
N PHE A 131 -7.17 -5.17 2.64
CA PHE A 131 -7.87 -4.91 3.87
C PHE A 131 -9.31 -5.37 3.77
N VAL A 132 -9.78 -6.08 4.80
CA VAL A 132 -11.17 -6.53 4.87
C VAL A 132 -11.70 -6.48 6.29
N HIS A 133 -12.95 -6.07 6.44
CA HIS A 133 -13.70 -6.24 7.69
C HIS A 133 -14.21 -7.68 7.77
N PHE A 134 -13.91 -8.36 8.85
CA PHE A 134 -14.35 -9.73 9.09
C PHE A 134 -14.95 -9.87 10.49
N GLY A 135 -16.27 -9.86 10.56
CA GLY A 135 -17.00 -9.86 11.83
C GLY A 135 -16.66 -8.64 12.69
N ASN A 136 -16.16 -8.88 13.89
CA ASN A 136 -15.73 -7.82 14.80
C ASN A 136 -14.27 -7.39 14.62
N ASP A 137 -13.55 -8.00 13.71
CA ASP A 137 -12.13 -7.72 13.48
C ASP A 137 -11.88 -7.22 12.06
N ASP A 138 -10.69 -6.70 11.86
CA ASP A 138 -10.15 -6.33 10.57
C ASP A 138 -9.00 -7.27 10.25
N VAL A 139 -8.85 -7.57 8.98
CA VAL A 139 -7.74 -8.38 8.46
C VAL A 139 -6.92 -7.52 7.49
N LEU A 140 -5.65 -7.35 7.80
CA LEU A 140 -4.65 -6.76 6.93
C LEU A 140 -3.83 -7.89 6.31
N MET A 141 -3.94 -8.08 4.99
CA MET A 141 -3.14 -9.03 4.23
C MET A 141 -1.96 -8.33 3.58
N ILE A 142 -0.82 -8.99 3.51
CA ILE A 142 0.40 -8.50 2.86
C ILE A 142 1.15 -9.65 2.20
N SER A 143 1.98 -9.32 1.20
CA SER A 143 2.93 -10.25 0.58
C SER A 143 4.36 -9.76 0.85
N PRO A 144 4.95 -10.15 1.99
CA PRO A 144 6.27 -9.68 2.38
C PRO A 144 7.37 -10.33 1.54
N GLN A 145 8.35 -9.52 1.12
CA GLN A 145 9.57 -9.99 0.45
C GLN A 145 10.71 -10.14 1.47
N GLY A 146 11.44 -11.26 1.35
CA GLY A 146 12.69 -11.46 2.10
C GLY A 146 12.53 -11.99 3.52
N ILE A 147 11.35 -12.52 3.89
CA ILE A 147 11.25 -13.32 5.13
C ILE A 147 12.16 -14.54 5.02
N LYS A 148 12.96 -14.75 6.05
CA LYS A 148 13.83 -15.94 6.13
C LYS A 148 13.05 -17.15 6.63
N PRO A 149 13.39 -18.37 6.18
CA PRO A 149 12.81 -19.59 6.71
C PRO A 149 12.91 -19.68 8.24
N GLN A 150 11.81 -20.11 8.88
CA GLN A 150 11.71 -20.30 10.33
C GLN A 150 11.16 -21.71 10.60
N GLY A 151 12.06 -22.66 10.82
CA GLY A 151 11.68 -24.06 10.96
C GLY A 151 11.01 -24.58 9.70
N LYS A 152 9.71 -24.91 9.78
CA LYS A 152 8.90 -25.37 8.64
C LYS A 152 8.12 -24.24 7.96
N ASN A 153 8.18 -23.03 8.50
CA ASN A 153 7.46 -21.86 7.99
C ASN A 153 8.34 -21.06 7.04
N PHE A 154 7.70 -20.34 6.13
CA PHE A 154 8.33 -19.40 5.19
C PHE A 154 9.43 -20.03 4.31
N LEU A 155 9.18 -21.25 3.85
CA LEU A 155 10.12 -21.96 2.97
C LEU A 155 10.05 -21.49 1.51
N ASN A 156 8.96 -20.84 1.11
CA ASN A 156 8.77 -20.29 -0.24
C ASN A 156 9.59 -19.00 -0.40
N LYS A 157 9.99 -18.72 -1.64
CA LYS A 157 10.68 -17.48 -2.00
C LYS A 157 9.78 -16.24 -1.80
N TYR A 158 8.51 -16.37 -2.16
CA TYR A 158 7.48 -15.35 -2.01
C TYR A 158 6.46 -15.81 -0.99
N GLN A 159 6.06 -14.90 -0.14
CA GLN A 159 5.15 -15.16 0.96
C GLN A 159 3.86 -14.36 0.78
N SER A 160 2.79 -14.84 1.36
CA SER A 160 1.56 -14.08 1.60
C SER A 160 0.99 -14.51 2.95
N GLY A 161 0.41 -13.58 3.67
CA GLY A 161 -0.20 -13.85 4.95
C GLY A 161 -0.98 -12.65 5.46
N TRP A 162 -1.36 -12.69 6.72
CA TRP A 162 -2.27 -11.69 7.28
C TRP A 162 -1.98 -11.38 8.75
N PHE A 163 -2.46 -10.22 9.15
CA PHE A 163 -2.61 -9.83 10.55
C PHE A 163 -4.09 -9.66 10.86
N VAL A 164 -4.54 -10.21 11.98
CA VAL A 164 -5.86 -9.90 12.54
C VAL A 164 -5.71 -8.75 13.54
N GLY A 165 -6.65 -7.79 13.52
CA GLY A 165 -6.56 -6.65 14.42
C GLY A 165 -7.71 -5.66 14.24
N LYS A 166 -7.41 -4.38 14.43
CA LYS A 166 -8.33 -3.25 14.20
C LYS A 166 -7.60 -2.08 13.61
N LEU A 167 -8.16 -1.54 12.53
CA LEU A 167 -7.74 -0.26 11.98
C LEU A 167 -8.42 0.88 12.74
N ASP A 168 -7.61 1.74 13.32
CA ASP A 168 -8.04 2.98 13.93
C ASP A 168 -7.99 4.08 12.86
N TYR A 169 -9.14 4.51 12.33
CA TYR A 169 -9.23 5.47 11.25
C TYR A 169 -8.81 6.90 11.63
N ASP A 170 -8.83 7.24 12.93
CA ASP A 170 -8.41 8.55 13.42
C ASP A 170 -6.89 8.64 13.47
N THR A 171 -6.24 7.62 13.97
CA THR A 171 -4.77 7.57 14.08
C THR A 171 -4.08 6.94 12.88
N GLY A 172 -4.80 6.20 12.05
CA GLY A 172 -4.28 5.44 10.91
C GLY A 172 -3.50 4.19 11.31
N LYS A 173 -3.51 3.78 12.57
CA LYS A 173 -2.76 2.62 13.06
C LYS A 173 -3.58 1.35 13.01
N PHE A 174 -2.98 0.28 12.51
CA PHE A 174 -3.51 -1.07 12.65
C PHE A 174 -3.03 -1.69 13.95
N LYS A 175 -3.96 -1.89 14.89
CA LYS A 175 -3.70 -2.52 16.20
C LYS A 175 -3.79 -4.02 16.05
N GLN A 176 -2.66 -4.68 15.82
CA GLN A 176 -2.56 -6.11 15.63
C GLN A 176 -2.93 -6.90 16.88
N LYS A 177 -3.63 -8.01 16.70
CA LYS A 177 -3.98 -9.03 17.70
C LYS A 177 -3.33 -10.36 17.31
N GLY A 178 -2.23 -10.75 17.91
CA GLY A 178 -1.56 -12.02 17.60
C GLY A 178 -0.46 -11.92 16.54
N ALA A 179 0.05 -13.08 16.10
CA ALA A 179 1.14 -13.17 15.16
C ALA A 179 0.68 -13.07 13.70
N PHE A 180 1.64 -12.96 12.79
CA PHE A 180 1.42 -13.11 11.36
C PHE A 180 1.04 -14.55 11.03
N GLY A 181 -0.05 -14.75 10.29
CA GLY A 181 -0.61 -16.02 9.89
C GLY A 181 -0.39 -16.35 8.41
#